data_31b4e3caae605ba6653ca3ad4cc22bdd
#
_entry.id   31b4e3caae605ba6653ca3ad4cc22bdd
#
_cell.length_a   1.000
_cell.length_b   1.000
_cell.length_c   1.000
_cell.angle_alpha   90.00
_cell.angle_beta   90.00
_cell.angle_gamma   90.00
#
_symmetry.space_group_name_H-M   'P 1'
#
loop_
_entity.id
_entity.type
_entity.pdbx_description
1 polymer ?
#
loop_
_entity_poly.entity_id
_entity_poly.type
_entity_poly.pdbx_seq_one_letter_code
_entity_poly.pdbx_strand_id
1 'polypeptide(L)'
;MSGKPAARQGDMTRKGLDIVQGSAGVLIGAPTGVACSVCPKKKDSPNYGNPVNPVLGSKVLPGETDIALPGPLPFILSRAYSSYRTRTPAPVGVFGPGWKAPFDIRLQIRDEGLILNDSGGRSIHFEPLFPGEISYSRSESLWLARGGVAAQHSSQPLSALWQVLPEDVRLSPHVYLATNSLQGPWWIL
;
A
#
# COMPACT_ATOMS: atom_id res chain seq x y z
N MET A 1 4.02 8.22 -40.04
CA MET A 1 4.58 6.94 -39.55
C MET A 1 3.56 6.31 -38.62
N SER A 2 3.05 5.14 -38.92
CA SER A 2 2.09 4.44 -38.08
C SER A 2 2.82 3.96 -36.83
N GLY A 3 2.52 4.49 -35.66
CA GLY A 3 3.18 4.19 -34.38
C GLY A 3 3.00 2.76 -33.86
N LYS A 4 3.32 1.78 -34.68
CA LYS A 4 3.37 0.38 -34.26
C LYS A 4 4.71 0.12 -33.57
N PRO A 5 4.72 -0.63 -32.46
CA PRO A 5 5.95 -0.99 -31.77
C PRO A 5 6.84 -1.85 -32.65
N ALA A 6 8.16 -1.73 -32.48
CA ALA A 6 9.12 -2.60 -33.15
C ALA A 6 8.98 -4.04 -32.63
N ALA A 7 9.09 -5.01 -33.55
CA ALA A 7 9.12 -6.42 -33.18
C ALA A 7 10.45 -6.78 -32.50
N ARG A 8 10.42 -7.63 -31.50
CA ARG A 8 11.57 -8.03 -30.68
C ARG A 8 11.78 -9.55 -30.74
N GLN A 9 12.96 -9.99 -30.33
CA GLN A 9 13.17 -11.42 -30.09
C GLN A 9 12.21 -11.90 -29.01
N GLY A 10 11.50 -12.97 -29.23
CA GLY A 10 10.44 -13.51 -28.39
C GLY A 10 9.05 -12.96 -28.67
N ASP A 11 8.88 -11.99 -29.57
CA ASP A 11 7.55 -11.55 -29.99
C ASP A 11 6.92 -12.58 -30.92
N MET A 12 5.63 -12.86 -30.71
CA MET A 12 4.88 -13.77 -31.57
C MET A 12 4.51 -13.11 -32.89
N THR A 13 4.76 -13.81 -33.98
CA THR A 13 4.28 -13.40 -35.31
C THR A 13 2.79 -13.69 -35.45
N ARG A 14 2.14 -13.08 -36.45
CA ARG A 14 0.72 -13.33 -36.78
C ARG A 14 0.40 -14.80 -37.07
N LYS A 15 1.42 -15.62 -37.38
CA LYS A 15 1.31 -17.06 -37.66
C LYS A 15 1.58 -17.93 -36.42
N GLY A 16 1.75 -17.32 -35.24
CA GLY A 16 2.01 -18.05 -34.00
C GLY A 16 3.43 -18.55 -33.80
N LEU A 17 4.37 -18.07 -34.60
CA LEU A 17 5.79 -18.41 -34.49
C LEU A 17 6.53 -17.31 -33.76
N ASP A 18 7.42 -17.69 -32.85
CA ASP A 18 8.26 -16.74 -32.13
C ASP A 18 9.42 -16.21 -32.96
N ILE A 19 9.80 -14.96 -32.75
CA ILE A 19 11.02 -14.40 -33.34
C ILE A 19 12.20 -14.89 -32.51
N VAL A 20 12.91 -15.89 -33.02
CA VAL A 20 14.01 -16.54 -32.29
C VAL A 20 15.35 -15.82 -32.43
N GLN A 21 15.51 -14.95 -33.41
CA GLN A 21 16.75 -14.23 -33.66
C GLN A 21 16.48 -12.79 -34.05
N GLY A 22 17.13 -11.87 -33.39
CA GLY A 22 17.15 -10.45 -33.71
C GLY A 22 18.51 -9.98 -34.22
N SER A 23 18.63 -8.70 -34.58
CA SER A 23 19.91 -8.08 -34.94
C SER A 23 20.82 -7.99 -33.71
N ALA A 24 22.03 -8.54 -33.82
CA ALA A 24 23.00 -8.54 -32.72
C ALA A 24 23.47 -7.12 -32.28
N GLY A 25 23.28 -6.13 -33.16
CA GLY A 25 23.69 -4.75 -32.91
C GLY A 25 22.59 -3.82 -32.40
N VAL A 26 21.35 -4.31 -32.24
CA VAL A 26 20.23 -3.45 -31.84
C VAL A 26 19.54 -4.03 -30.60
N LEU A 27 19.81 -3.43 -29.44
CA LEU A 27 19.16 -3.74 -28.18
C LEU A 27 17.97 -2.79 -27.98
N ILE A 28 16.74 -3.30 -28.14
CA ILE A 28 15.51 -2.54 -27.90
C ILE A 28 14.86 -3.05 -26.61
N GLY A 29 15.12 -2.37 -25.52
CA GLY A 29 14.57 -2.68 -24.19
C GLY A 29 15.12 -3.97 -23.57
N ALA A 30 14.81 -4.19 -22.29
CA ALA A 30 15.09 -5.46 -21.65
C ALA A 30 14.28 -6.59 -22.34
N PRO A 31 14.79 -7.83 -22.37
CA PRO A 31 14.00 -8.97 -22.80
C PRO A 31 12.76 -9.04 -21.91
N THR A 32 11.65 -8.56 -22.43
CA THR A 32 10.36 -8.81 -21.81
C THR A 32 10.15 -10.29 -21.91
N GLY A 33 10.02 -10.94 -20.77
CA GLY A 33 9.66 -12.36 -20.76
C GLY A 33 8.54 -12.57 -21.76
N VAL A 34 8.64 -13.63 -22.54
CA VAL A 34 7.70 -14.01 -23.60
C VAL A 34 6.29 -13.76 -23.09
N ALA A 35 5.53 -12.93 -23.78
CA ALA A 35 4.10 -12.81 -23.52
C ALA A 35 3.44 -14.14 -23.86
N CYS A 36 3.52 -15.07 -22.95
CA CYS A 36 2.94 -16.39 -23.11
C CYS A 36 1.42 -16.25 -23.11
N SER A 37 0.78 -16.57 -24.22
CA SER A 37 -0.70 -16.58 -24.32
C SER A 37 -1.32 -17.61 -23.35
N VAL A 38 -0.52 -18.49 -22.80
CA VAL A 38 -0.89 -19.50 -21.79
C VAL A 38 0.13 -19.46 -20.66
N CYS A 39 0.25 -18.33 -19.98
CA CYS A 39 1.07 -18.27 -18.78
C CYS A 39 0.39 -19.06 -17.65
N PRO A 40 1.05 -20.12 -17.14
CA PRO A 40 0.47 -20.87 -16.03
C PRO A 40 0.30 -19.96 -14.82
N LYS A 41 -0.85 -20.06 -14.18
CA LYS A 41 -1.10 -19.42 -12.90
C LYS A 41 -0.06 -19.90 -11.89
N LYS A 42 0.67 -19.01 -11.24
CA LYS A 42 1.45 -19.38 -10.05
C LYS A 42 0.50 -20.02 -9.05
N LYS A 43 0.86 -21.19 -8.50
CA LYS A 43 -0.02 -22.09 -7.75
C LYS A 43 -0.80 -21.40 -6.63
N ASP A 44 -0.40 -20.31 -6.07
CA ASP A 44 -1.04 -19.62 -4.96
C ASP A 44 -1.24 -18.11 -5.20
N SER A 45 -1.30 -17.69 -6.46
CA SER A 45 -1.47 -16.29 -6.83
C SER A 45 -2.76 -16.06 -7.62
N PRO A 46 -3.56 -15.05 -7.28
CA PRO A 46 -4.71 -14.65 -8.09
C PRO A 46 -4.31 -13.99 -9.41
N ASN A 47 -3.02 -13.82 -9.68
CA ASN A 47 -2.50 -13.12 -10.84
C ASN A 47 -2.10 -14.08 -11.97
N TYR A 48 -2.27 -13.63 -13.19
CA TYR A 48 -1.90 -14.32 -14.42
C TYR A 48 -0.86 -13.51 -15.18
N GLY A 49 0.01 -14.20 -15.89
CA GLY A 49 1.02 -13.55 -16.70
C GLY A 49 2.01 -12.73 -15.90
N ASN A 50 2.38 -11.56 -16.36
CA ASN A 50 3.39 -10.67 -15.78
C ASN A 50 2.77 -9.61 -14.85
N PRO A 51 2.68 -9.84 -13.63
CA PRO A 51 1.58 -10.42 -12.81
C PRO A 51 0.34 -9.52 -12.91
N VAL A 52 -0.58 -9.86 -13.77
CA VAL A 52 -1.85 -9.12 -13.94
C VAL A 52 -2.96 -9.79 -13.17
N ASN A 53 -3.66 -9.03 -12.34
CA ASN A 53 -4.88 -9.47 -11.69
C ASN A 53 -6.05 -9.28 -12.69
N PRO A 54 -6.70 -10.35 -13.15
CA PRO A 54 -7.74 -10.25 -14.17
C PRO A 54 -9.01 -9.57 -13.66
N VAL A 55 -9.28 -9.61 -12.38
CA VAL A 55 -10.45 -8.95 -11.76
C VAL A 55 -10.28 -7.43 -11.74
N LEU A 56 -9.08 -6.97 -11.39
CA LEU A 56 -8.77 -5.54 -11.30
C LEU A 56 -8.26 -4.95 -12.62
N GLY A 57 -7.88 -5.79 -13.59
CA GLY A 57 -7.22 -5.35 -14.81
C GLY A 57 -5.91 -4.61 -14.57
N SER A 58 -5.25 -4.86 -13.43
CA SER A 58 -4.07 -4.12 -13.00
C SER A 58 -2.89 -5.04 -12.76
N LYS A 59 -1.68 -4.51 -13.01
CA LYS A 59 -0.43 -5.18 -12.62
C LYS A 59 -0.29 -5.08 -11.11
N VAL A 60 -0.12 -6.23 -10.44
CA VAL A 60 0.05 -6.34 -8.99
C VAL A 60 1.30 -7.16 -8.69
N LEU A 61 2.25 -6.56 -8.00
CA LEU A 61 3.35 -7.28 -7.37
C LEU A 61 3.00 -7.40 -5.88
N PRO A 62 2.73 -8.62 -5.39
CA PRO A 62 2.52 -8.85 -3.98
C PRO A 62 3.77 -8.45 -3.20
N GLY A 63 3.61 -8.12 -1.92
CA GLY A 63 4.72 -7.70 -1.09
C GLY A 63 5.81 -8.77 -1.04
N GLU A 64 7.02 -8.39 -1.44
CA GLU A 64 8.23 -9.17 -1.24
C GLU A 64 9.06 -8.51 -0.16
N THR A 65 9.66 -9.30 0.72
CA THR A 65 10.55 -8.79 1.75
C THR A 65 11.90 -8.47 1.14
N ASP A 66 12.24 -7.18 1.10
CA ASP A 66 13.54 -6.70 0.61
C ASP A 66 14.61 -6.79 1.69
N ILE A 67 14.23 -6.41 2.93
CA ILE A 67 15.14 -6.40 4.08
C ILE A 67 14.38 -6.91 5.30
N ALA A 68 14.99 -7.82 6.03
CA ALA A 68 14.53 -8.24 7.35
C ALA A 68 15.70 -8.15 8.33
N LEU A 69 15.61 -7.23 9.27
CA LEU A 69 16.60 -7.07 10.33
C LEU A 69 16.02 -7.70 11.61
N PRO A 70 16.66 -8.74 12.14
CA PRO A 70 16.22 -9.37 13.38
C PRO A 70 16.53 -8.47 14.58
N GLY A 71 15.67 -8.53 15.60
CA GLY A 71 15.85 -7.79 16.85
C GLY A 71 14.65 -7.98 17.75
N PRO A 72 14.66 -7.44 18.98
CA PRO A 72 13.50 -7.42 19.87
C PRO A 72 12.30 -6.71 19.23
N LEU A 73 12.57 -5.70 18.41
CA LEU A 73 11.62 -5.07 17.51
C LEU A 73 12.14 -5.25 16.08
N PRO A 74 11.72 -6.29 15.35
CA PRO A 74 12.25 -6.58 14.02
C PRO A 74 11.84 -5.49 13.03
N PHE A 75 12.77 -5.05 12.21
CA PHE A 75 12.48 -4.18 11.08
C PHE A 75 12.32 -5.03 9.82
N ILE A 76 11.13 -5.00 9.23
CA ILE A 76 10.82 -5.71 7.99
C ILE A 76 10.39 -4.69 6.94
N LEU A 77 11.20 -4.55 5.90
CA LEU A 77 10.86 -3.79 4.72
C LEU A 77 10.30 -4.73 3.66
N SER A 78 9.05 -4.54 3.33
CA SER A 78 8.40 -5.22 2.20
C SER A 78 7.76 -4.19 1.28
N ARG A 79 7.90 -4.36 -0.03
CA ARG A 79 7.30 -3.47 -1.02
C ARG A 79 6.22 -4.20 -1.80
N ALA A 80 5.10 -3.55 -1.97
CA ALA A 80 4.02 -4.01 -2.84
C ALA A 80 3.76 -2.98 -3.93
N TYR A 81 3.44 -3.42 -5.13
CA TYR A 81 3.10 -2.55 -6.26
C TYR A 81 1.71 -2.88 -6.80
N SER A 82 0.98 -1.84 -7.16
CA SER A 82 -0.24 -1.98 -7.94
C SER A 82 -0.37 -0.82 -8.92
N SER A 83 -0.52 -1.13 -10.21
CA SER A 83 -0.75 -0.10 -11.23
C SER A 83 -2.11 0.60 -11.06
N TYR A 84 -3.05 -0.01 -10.36
CA TYR A 84 -4.32 0.62 -10.00
C TYR A 84 -4.12 1.86 -9.13
N ARG A 85 -3.16 1.81 -8.20
CA ARG A 85 -2.87 2.91 -7.27
C ARG A 85 -2.31 4.16 -7.95
N THR A 86 -1.73 4.05 -9.14
CA THR A 86 -1.25 5.21 -9.88
C THR A 86 -2.38 6.13 -10.35
N ARG A 87 -3.61 5.64 -10.36
CA ARG A 87 -4.82 6.34 -10.80
C ARG A 87 -5.70 6.83 -9.67
N THR A 88 -5.35 6.49 -8.43
CA THR A 88 -6.13 6.91 -7.25
C THR A 88 -5.63 8.25 -6.71
N PRO A 89 -6.49 9.05 -6.06
CA PRO A 89 -6.09 10.28 -5.40
C PRO A 89 -5.26 10.06 -4.13
N ALA A 90 -4.95 8.81 -3.79
CA ALA A 90 -4.15 8.48 -2.63
C ALA A 90 -2.73 9.05 -2.75
N PRO A 91 -2.11 9.50 -1.66
CA PRO A 91 -0.77 10.06 -1.66
C PRO A 91 0.24 9.07 -2.23
N VAL A 92 1.18 9.58 -3.00
CA VAL A 92 2.30 8.77 -3.50
C VAL A 92 3.19 8.37 -2.32
N GLY A 93 3.48 7.07 -2.20
CA GLY A 93 4.36 6.54 -1.17
C GLY A 93 5.85 6.88 -1.40
N VAL A 94 6.70 6.50 -0.45
CA VAL A 94 8.15 6.79 -0.47
C VAL A 94 8.85 6.20 -1.71
N PHE A 95 8.36 5.07 -2.22
CA PHE A 95 8.94 4.40 -3.38
C PHE A 95 8.34 4.84 -4.72
N GLY A 96 7.53 5.89 -4.73
CA GLY A 96 6.94 6.42 -5.94
C GLY A 96 5.55 5.87 -6.30
N PRO A 97 5.00 6.26 -7.47
CA PRO A 97 3.64 5.92 -7.86
C PRO A 97 3.40 4.41 -7.94
N GLY A 98 2.30 3.95 -7.37
CA GLY A 98 1.90 2.55 -7.37
C GLY A 98 2.59 1.67 -6.32
N TRP A 99 3.70 2.10 -5.75
CA TRP A 99 4.40 1.39 -4.70
C TRP A 99 3.85 1.73 -3.32
N LYS A 100 3.93 0.75 -2.42
CA LYS A 100 3.57 0.89 -1.00
C LYS A 100 4.53 0.09 -0.11
N ALA A 101 4.87 0.70 1.01
CA ALA A 101 5.62 0.09 2.11
C ALA A 101 4.75 0.00 3.38
N PRO A 102 5.11 -0.83 4.36
CA PRO A 102 4.36 -0.97 5.60
C PRO A 102 4.18 0.34 6.39
N PHE A 103 5.13 1.27 6.25
CA PHE A 103 5.13 2.57 6.91
C PHE A 103 4.51 3.70 6.06
N ASP A 104 3.99 3.42 4.87
CA ASP A 104 3.28 4.40 4.04
C ASP A 104 1.84 4.61 4.55
N ILE A 105 1.70 4.96 5.82
CA ILE A 105 0.43 5.35 6.44
C ILE A 105 0.43 6.85 6.58
N ARG A 106 -0.63 7.52 6.12
CA ARG A 106 -0.75 8.97 6.15
C ARG A 106 -2.15 9.41 6.48
N LEU A 107 -2.26 10.40 7.36
CA LEU A 107 -3.50 11.10 7.65
C LEU A 107 -3.55 12.42 6.89
N GLN A 108 -4.61 12.61 6.12
CA GLN A 108 -4.93 13.90 5.49
C GLN A 108 -6.02 14.56 6.32
N ILE A 109 -5.72 15.75 6.83
CA ILE A 109 -6.67 16.57 7.57
C ILE A 109 -7.29 17.54 6.57
N ARG A 110 -8.61 17.50 6.45
CA ARG A 110 -9.41 18.41 5.59
C ARG A 110 -10.50 19.07 6.42
N ASP A 111 -11.04 20.16 5.92
CA ASP A 111 -12.13 20.88 6.59
C ASP A 111 -13.37 20.00 6.76
N GLU A 112 -13.62 19.12 5.81
CA GLU A 112 -14.80 18.23 5.77
C GLU A 112 -14.60 16.91 6.53
N GLY A 113 -13.37 16.56 6.94
CA GLY A 113 -13.10 15.28 7.58
C GLY A 113 -11.65 14.85 7.53
N LEU A 114 -11.41 13.65 8.04
CA LEU A 114 -10.09 13.02 8.10
C LEU A 114 -10.04 11.85 7.14
N ILE A 115 -8.96 11.75 6.36
CA ILE A 115 -8.75 10.63 5.44
C ILE A 115 -7.46 9.91 5.82
N LEU A 116 -7.60 8.72 6.37
CA LEU A 116 -6.46 7.85 6.66
C LEU A 116 -6.17 6.97 5.44
N ASN A 117 -4.98 7.13 4.90
CA ASN A 117 -4.49 6.29 3.81
C ASN A 117 -3.60 5.21 4.40
N ASP A 118 -4.03 3.96 4.32
CA ASP A 118 -3.29 2.82 4.84
C ASP A 118 -2.16 2.36 3.91
N SER A 119 -1.29 1.50 4.41
CA SER A 119 -0.22 0.87 3.63
C SER A 119 -0.75 -0.03 2.51
N GLY A 120 -2.00 -0.49 2.59
CA GLY A 120 -2.70 -1.22 1.54
C GLY A 120 -3.17 -0.34 0.38
N GLY A 121 -3.12 1.00 0.53
CA GLY A 121 -3.57 1.96 -0.47
C GLY A 121 -5.06 2.25 -0.42
N ARG A 122 -5.73 1.91 0.68
CA ARG A 122 -7.13 2.26 0.94
C ARG A 122 -7.20 3.64 1.58
N SER A 123 -8.27 4.35 1.30
CA SER A 123 -8.61 5.63 1.93
C SER A 123 -9.80 5.42 2.85
N ILE A 124 -9.58 5.60 4.14
CA ILE A 124 -10.59 5.41 5.19
C ILE A 124 -11.01 6.78 5.66
N HIS A 125 -12.30 7.06 5.58
CA HIS A 125 -12.86 8.36 5.93
C HIS A 125 -13.37 8.37 7.37
N PHE A 126 -13.05 9.43 8.10
CA PHE A 126 -13.53 9.71 9.43
C PHE A 126 -14.09 11.13 9.49
N GLU A 127 -15.05 11.34 10.37
CA GLU A 127 -15.48 12.68 10.74
C GLU A 127 -14.35 13.46 11.43
N PRO A 128 -14.39 14.80 11.42
CA PRO A 128 -13.44 15.62 12.17
C PRO A 128 -13.49 15.24 13.66
N LEU A 129 -12.33 15.11 14.28
CA LEU A 129 -12.22 14.77 15.71
C LEU A 129 -11.82 15.99 16.52
N PHE A 130 -12.51 16.23 17.62
CA PHE A 130 -12.08 17.17 18.65
C PHE A 130 -10.91 16.61 19.48
N PRO A 131 -10.12 17.46 20.15
CA PRO A 131 -9.06 17.00 21.04
C PRO A 131 -9.58 16.00 22.08
N GLY A 132 -8.95 14.83 22.16
CA GLY A 132 -9.35 13.74 23.04
C GLY A 132 -10.46 12.85 22.51
N GLU A 133 -10.99 13.12 21.33
CA GLU A 133 -12.06 12.32 20.73
C GLU A 133 -11.53 11.07 20.03
N ILE A 134 -12.33 10.01 20.05
CA ILE A 134 -12.03 8.70 19.45
C ILE A 134 -13.16 8.31 18.51
N SER A 135 -12.80 7.89 17.32
CA SER A 135 -13.72 7.33 16.34
C SER A 135 -13.35 5.89 15.98
N TYR A 136 -14.33 5.10 15.59
CA TYR A 136 -14.13 3.71 15.19
C TYR A 136 -14.80 3.40 13.84
N SER A 137 -14.00 3.02 12.88
CA SER A 137 -14.48 2.51 11.60
C SER A 137 -14.77 1.01 11.72
N ARG A 138 -16.05 0.63 11.67
CA ARG A 138 -16.46 -0.78 11.76
C ARG A 138 -16.07 -1.59 10.53
N SER A 139 -16.14 -1.00 9.35
CA SER A 139 -15.79 -1.67 8.09
C SER A 139 -14.32 -2.06 8.03
N GLU A 140 -13.45 -1.24 8.63
CA GLU A 140 -12.00 -1.41 8.61
C GLU A 140 -11.44 -1.94 9.93
N SER A 141 -12.29 -2.08 10.96
CA SER A 141 -11.88 -2.46 12.32
C SER A 141 -10.73 -1.59 12.83
N LEU A 142 -10.84 -0.27 12.62
CA LEU A 142 -9.78 0.68 12.87
C LEU A 142 -10.26 1.80 13.78
N TRP A 143 -9.49 2.06 14.84
CA TRP A 143 -9.66 3.19 15.74
C TRP A 143 -8.80 4.35 15.28
N LEU A 144 -9.36 5.56 15.32
CA LEU A 144 -8.63 6.81 15.16
C LEU A 144 -8.93 7.70 16.37
N ALA A 145 -7.89 8.13 17.06
CA ALA A 145 -7.99 9.01 18.22
C ALA A 145 -7.18 10.27 17.99
N ARG A 146 -7.65 11.41 18.52
CA ARG A 146 -6.91 12.66 18.52
C ARG A 146 -6.37 12.94 19.91
N GLY A 147 -5.10 13.36 20.00
CA GLY A 147 -4.48 13.82 21.24
C GLY A 147 -5.12 15.09 21.79
N GLY A 148 -4.55 15.64 22.83
CA GLY A 148 -5.01 16.89 23.46
C GLY A 148 -5.63 16.69 24.84
N VAL A 149 -5.61 15.47 25.42
CA VAL A 149 -6.09 15.18 26.77
C VAL A 149 -5.11 14.26 27.52
N ALA A 150 -4.91 14.54 28.78
CA ALA A 150 -4.00 13.75 29.62
C ALA A 150 -4.51 12.32 29.86
N ALA A 151 -5.81 12.14 29.98
CA ALA A 151 -6.44 10.84 30.22
C ALA A 151 -7.76 10.74 29.45
N GLN A 152 -8.07 9.54 28.99
CA GLN A 152 -9.37 9.20 28.44
C GLN A 152 -10.33 8.79 29.56
N HIS A 153 -11.62 8.99 29.32
CA HIS A 153 -12.63 8.53 30.24
C HIS A 153 -12.56 7.01 30.41
N SER A 154 -12.71 6.50 31.63
CA SER A 154 -12.56 5.06 31.93
C SER A 154 -13.49 4.15 31.15
N SER A 155 -14.62 4.67 30.67
CA SER A 155 -15.55 3.95 29.79
C SER A 155 -15.10 3.85 28.33
N GLN A 156 -14.08 4.59 27.93
CA GLN A 156 -13.57 4.55 26.56
C GLN A 156 -12.73 3.29 26.31
N PRO A 157 -12.91 2.60 25.18
CA PRO A 157 -12.19 1.34 24.88
C PRO A 157 -10.67 1.48 24.89
N LEU A 158 -10.16 2.67 24.54
CA LEU A 158 -8.72 2.93 24.46
C LEU A 158 -8.14 3.54 25.75
N SER A 159 -8.91 3.68 26.83
CA SER A 159 -8.47 4.37 28.04
C SER A 159 -7.23 3.76 28.69
N ALA A 160 -7.14 2.42 28.72
CA ALA A 160 -5.98 1.73 29.26
C ALA A 160 -4.72 1.92 28.42
N LEU A 161 -4.87 1.87 27.09
CA LEU A 161 -3.78 2.09 26.15
C LEU A 161 -3.33 3.55 26.13
N TRP A 162 -4.25 4.48 26.33
CA TRP A 162 -3.95 5.91 26.39
C TRP A 162 -2.94 6.24 27.50
N GLN A 163 -3.06 5.60 28.65
CA GLN A 163 -2.16 5.82 29.80
C GLN A 163 -0.73 5.34 29.54
N VAL A 164 -0.53 4.40 28.64
CA VAL A 164 0.81 3.86 28.29
C VAL A 164 1.55 4.78 27.30
N LEU A 165 0.81 5.65 26.60
CA LEU A 165 1.42 6.57 25.65
C LEU A 165 2.22 7.67 26.38
N PRO A 166 3.33 8.16 25.77
CA PRO A 166 4.08 9.29 26.27
C PRO A 166 3.18 10.53 26.47
N GLU A 167 3.48 11.33 27.47
CA GLU A 167 2.66 12.47 27.85
C GLU A 167 2.61 13.54 26.75
N ASP A 168 3.71 13.79 26.08
CA ASP A 168 3.82 14.70 24.95
C ASP A 168 2.90 14.30 23.79
N VAL A 169 2.76 13.00 23.54
CA VAL A 169 1.84 12.46 22.53
C VAL A 169 0.38 12.64 22.96
N ARG A 170 0.08 12.36 24.22
CA ARG A 170 -1.30 12.47 24.74
C ARG A 170 -1.82 13.89 24.77
N LEU A 171 -0.96 14.83 25.19
CA LEU A 171 -1.34 16.24 25.36
C LEU A 171 -1.34 17.03 24.04
N SER A 172 -0.69 16.54 23.00
CA SER A 172 -0.64 17.25 21.74
C SER A 172 -1.97 17.17 20.97
N PRO A 173 -2.67 18.28 20.71
CA PRO A 173 -3.90 18.28 19.91
C PRO A 173 -3.65 18.11 18.41
N HIS A 174 -2.39 18.07 18.00
CA HIS A 174 -1.97 17.91 16.60
C HIS A 174 -1.56 16.48 16.26
N VAL A 175 -1.49 15.60 17.26
CA VAL A 175 -1.15 14.20 17.10
C VAL A 175 -2.42 13.38 16.95
N TYR A 176 -2.41 12.48 15.98
CA TYR A 176 -3.44 11.47 15.80
C TYR A 176 -2.83 10.08 16.00
N LEU A 177 -3.64 9.18 16.50
CA LEU A 177 -3.26 7.82 16.83
C LEU A 177 -4.21 6.86 16.12
N ALA A 178 -3.67 5.95 15.35
CA ALA A 178 -4.46 4.90 14.73
C ALA A 178 -4.06 3.53 15.26
N THR A 179 -5.03 2.64 15.47
CA THR A 179 -4.79 1.24 15.83
C THR A 179 -5.93 0.35 15.35
N ASN A 180 -5.60 -0.85 14.96
CA ASN A 180 -6.58 -1.88 14.59
C ASN A 180 -6.84 -2.89 15.72
N SER A 181 -6.17 -2.76 16.84
CA SER A 181 -6.31 -3.67 17.99
C SER A 181 -6.06 -2.95 19.31
N LEU A 182 -6.81 -3.30 20.32
CA LEU A 182 -6.60 -2.80 21.69
C LEU A 182 -5.26 -3.25 22.29
N GLN A 183 -4.61 -4.23 21.70
CA GLN A 183 -3.30 -4.78 22.12
C GLN A 183 -2.25 -4.69 21.01
N GLY A 184 -2.62 -4.10 19.90
CA GLY A 184 -1.77 -4.03 18.72
C GLY A 184 -0.88 -2.80 18.66
N PRO A 185 -0.15 -2.65 17.56
CA PRO A 185 0.69 -1.49 17.34
C PRO A 185 -0.15 -0.23 17.17
N TRP A 186 0.44 0.91 17.58
CA TRP A 186 -0.07 2.22 17.31
C TRP A 186 0.72 2.86 16.18
N TRP A 187 0.01 3.54 15.29
CA TRP A 187 0.59 4.50 14.37
C TRP A 187 0.38 5.91 14.90
N ILE A 188 1.47 6.60 15.15
CA ILE A 188 1.48 8.01 15.52
C ILE A 188 1.59 8.81 14.23
N LEU A 189 0.64 9.73 14.00
CA LEU A 189 0.42 10.45 12.74
C LEU A 189 0.44 11.95 12.94
#